data_680aa5fca02db1c7b6edef6d8bed3ca9
#
_entry.id   680aa5fca02db1c7b6edef6d8bed3ca9
#
_cell.length_a   1.000
_cell.length_b   1.000
_cell.length_c   1.000
_cell.angle_alpha   90.00
_cell.angle_beta   90.00
_cell.angle_gamma   90.00
#
_symmetry.space_group_name_H-M   'P 1'
#
loop_
_entity.id
_entity.type
_entity.pdbx_description
1 polymer ?
#
loop_
_entity_poly.entity_id
_entity_poly.type
_entity_poly.pdbx_seq_one_letter_code
_entity_poly.pdbx_strand_id
1 'polypeptide(L)'
;GMIQDINEIRHSKRRADLHFFKGWIYFKSDQPKNAQASLLAYLQMDENGPFSEESRSILKQLVFGDNKVKKISNKNKLLEPEPDMALVPSGFFKMGSSKTLDDESPEHRVYLDGYWIDKYEVSAGKFAKFLNAVDNIKGYYLDNKFGTLFYDGRYHPRPSLENYPINNVSWLAADSYCKWKGKRLPTEAEWEKAARGELGQVYPWGNLAPSDTRARYFKTWTEEEKHKVMIPVQALIEGQS
;
A
#
# COMPACT_ATOMS: atom_id res chain seq x y z
N GLY A 1 -17.58 -0.34 39.52
CA GLY A 1 -18.49 -0.78 38.49
C GLY A 1 -17.90 -0.53 37.09
N MET A 2 -18.26 0.58 36.46
CA MET A 2 -18.03 0.84 35.01
C MET A 2 -16.57 0.85 34.55
N ILE A 3 -15.61 1.28 35.36
CA ILE A 3 -14.16 1.28 34.99
C ILE A 3 -13.58 -0.13 35.08
N GLN A 4 -14.06 -0.96 36.00
CA GLN A 4 -13.66 -2.35 36.12
C GLN A 4 -14.14 -3.16 34.92
N ASP A 5 -15.39 -2.93 34.50
CA ASP A 5 -15.98 -3.59 33.31
C ASP A 5 -15.26 -3.23 32.01
N ILE A 6 -14.83 -1.96 31.83
CA ILE A 6 -14.06 -1.53 30.65
C ILE A 6 -12.68 -2.18 30.63
N ASN A 7 -12.02 -2.36 31.76
CA ASN A 7 -10.72 -3.02 31.84
C ASN A 7 -10.83 -4.53 31.57
N GLU A 8 -11.87 -5.19 32.06
CA GLU A 8 -12.11 -6.60 31.77
C GLU A 8 -12.43 -6.84 30.29
N ILE A 9 -13.24 -5.98 29.65
CA ILE A 9 -13.52 -6.04 28.21
C ILE A 9 -12.25 -5.80 27.39
N ARG A 10 -11.39 -4.85 27.76
CA ARG A 10 -10.10 -4.61 27.10
C ARG A 10 -9.15 -5.78 27.27
N HIS A 11 -9.10 -6.42 28.43
CA HIS A 11 -8.28 -7.60 28.66
C HIS A 11 -8.79 -8.84 27.91
N SER A 12 -10.11 -9.03 27.80
CA SER A 12 -10.67 -10.14 27.05
C SER A 12 -10.42 -10.01 25.54
N LYS A 13 -10.60 -8.80 24.96
CA LYS A 13 -10.29 -8.54 23.55
C LYS A 13 -8.81 -8.75 23.23
N ARG A 14 -7.88 -8.27 24.05
CA ARG A 14 -6.45 -8.53 23.87
C ARG A 14 -6.10 -10.01 23.95
N ARG A 15 -6.81 -10.79 24.77
CA ARG A 15 -6.63 -12.26 24.83
C ARG A 15 -7.16 -12.94 23.58
N ALA A 16 -8.30 -12.51 23.08
CA ALA A 16 -8.85 -13.04 21.83
C ALA A 16 -7.89 -12.83 20.67
N ASP A 17 -7.40 -11.61 20.46
CA ASP A 17 -6.44 -11.30 19.38
C ASP A 17 -5.18 -12.16 19.45
N LEU A 18 -4.66 -12.42 20.65
CA LEU A 18 -3.51 -13.33 20.82
C LEU A 18 -3.81 -14.75 20.33
N HIS A 19 -5.03 -15.25 20.53
CA HIS A 19 -5.44 -16.56 20.03
C HIS A 19 -5.52 -16.59 18.50
N PHE A 20 -6.05 -15.51 17.88
CA PHE A 20 -6.03 -15.40 16.41
C PHE A 20 -4.60 -15.42 15.86
N PHE A 21 -3.71 -14.56 16.33
CA PHE A 21 -2.33 -14.50 15.84
C PHE A 21 -1.56 -15.81 16.07
N LYS A 22 -1.78 -16.47 17.20
CA LYS A 22 -1.20 -17.77 17.47
C LYS A 22 -1.70 -18.83 16.48
N GLY A 23 -3.01 -18.84 16.22
CA GLY A 23 -3.63 -19.75 15.25
C GLY A 23 -3.12 -19.52 13.83
N TRP A 24 -2.98 -18.25 13.44
CA TRP A 24 -2.44 -17.86 12.15
C TRP A 24 -0.97 -18.29 11.96
N ILE A 25 -0.11 -18.07 12.98
CA ILE A 25 1.28 -18.54 12.97
C ILE A 25 1.34 -20.07 12.81
N TYR A 26 0.53 -20.80 13.56
CA TYR A 26 0.48 -22.26 13.45
C TYR A 26 0.00 -22.72 12.07
N PHE A 27 -0.97 -22.02 11.48
CA PHE A 27 -1.43 -22.30 10.12
C PHE A 27 -0.31 -22.11 9.09
N LYS A 28 0.42 -21.00 9.17
CA LYS A 28 1.56 -20.71 8.28
C LYS A 28 2.75 -21.65 8.49
N SER A 29 2.89 -22.23 9.68
CA SER A 29 3.95 -23.18 10.04
C SER A 29 3.57 -24.66 9.84
N ASP A 30 2.49 -24.91 9.08
CA ASP A 30 1.95 -26.26 8.81
C ASP A 30 1.68 -27.10 10.08
N GLN A 31 1.09 -26.45 11.08
CA GLN A 31 0.67 -27.07 12.33
C GLN A 31 -0.87 -27.03 12.47
N PRO A 32 -1.62 -27.81 11.66
CA PRO A 32 -3.06 -27.65 11.50
C PRO A 32 -3.85 -27.85 12.80
N LYS A 33 -3.47 -28.77 13.65
CA LYS A 33 -4.15 -29.02 14.95
C LYS A 33 -4.01 -27.84 15.90
N ASN A 34 -2.83 -27.25 15.99
CA ASN A 34 -2.54 -26.11 16.85
C ASN A 34 -3.23 -24.83 16.30
N ALA A 35 -3.24 -24.67 14.96
CA ALA A 35 -3.96 -23.62 14.30
C ALA A 35 -5.45 -23.68 14.59
N GLN A 36 -6.08 -24.85 14.39
CA GLN A 36 -7.49 -25.08 14.68
C GLN A 36 -7.87 -24.75 16.11
N ALA A 37 -7.13 -25.27 17.09
CA ALA A 37 -7.39 -25.03 18.50
C ALA A 37 -7.34 -23.52 18.86
N SER A 38 -6.34 -22.80 18.34
CA SER A 38 -6.16 -21.38 18.61
C SER A 38 -7.23 -20.51 17.94
N LEU A 39 -7.61 -20.81 16.69
CA LEU A 39 -8.65 -20.05 15.97
C LEU A 39 -10.05 -20.31 16.54
N LEU A 40 -10.34 -21.51 17.00
CA LEU A 40 -11.59 -21.78 17.72
C LEU A 40 -11.65 -21.06 19.05
N ALA A 41 -10.54 -21.01 19.80
CA ALA A 41 -10.46 -20.24 21.03
C ALA A 41 -10.70 -18.72 20.79
N TYR A 42 -10.18 -18.16 19.69
CA TYR A 42 -10.49 -16.80 19.29
C TYR A 42 -11.97 -16.61 19.07
N LEU A 43 -12.61 -17.43 18.24
CA LEU A 43 -14.04 -17.31 17.93
C LEU A 43 -14.97 -17.54 19.14
N GLN A 44 -14.55 -18.32 20.13
CA GLN A 44 -15.27 -18.47 21.40
C GLN A 44 -15.20 -17.20 22.26
N MET A 45 -14.11 -16.44 22.18
CA MET A 45 -13.91 -15.22 22.96
C MET A 45 -14.45 -13.98 22.27
N ASP A 46 -14.41 -13.93 20.94
CA ASP A 46 -14.88 -12.79 20.13
C ASP A 46 -15.42 -13.28 18.77
N GLU A 47 -16.65 -13.77 18.78
CA GLU A 47 -17.30 -14.37 17.59
C GLU A 47 -17.48 -13.40 16.44
N ASN A 48 -17.66 -12.11 16.71
CA ASN A 48 -17.88 -11.05 15.74
C ASN A 48 -16.74 -10.02 15.73
N GLY A 49 -15.58 -10.40 16.25
CA GLY A 49 -14.39 -9.54 16.29
C GLY A 49 -13.74 -9.35 14.91
N PRO A 50 -12.74 -8.48 14.84
CA PRO A 50 -12.11 -8.06 13.58
C PRO A 50 -11.48 -9.20 12.76
N PHE A 51 -11.15 -10.33 13.40
CA PHE A 51 -10.53 -11.49 12.74
C PHE A 51 -11.46 -12.70 12.60
N SER A 52 -12.76 -12.54 12.85
CA SER A 52 -13.72 -13.65 12.87
C SER A 52 -13.89 -14.30 11.51
N GLU A 53 -14.00 -13.50 10.45
CA GLU A 53 -14.15 -14.00 9.09
C GLU A 53 -12.90 -14.73 8.60
N GLU A 54 -11.72 -14.20 8.90
CA GLU A 54 -10.46 -14.82 8.54
C GLU A 54 -10.25 -16.12 9.33
N SER A 55 -10.58 -16.14 10.63
CA SER A 55 -10.54 -17.35 11.45
C SER A 55 -11.43 -18.45 10.88
N ARG A 56 -12.68 -18.14 10.50
CA ARG A 56 -13.60 -19.08 9.85
C ARG A 56 -13.09 -19.56 8.50
N SER A 57 -12.46 -18.67 7.72
CA SER A 57 -11.88 -19.02 6.42
C SER A 57 -10.74 -20.03 6.57
N ILE A 58 -9.80 -19.78 7.50
CA ILE A 58 -8.68 -20.70 7.78
C ILE A 58 -9.20 -22.04 8.31
N LEU A 59 -10.17 -22.03 9.23
CA LEU A 59 -10.78 -23.25 9.75
C LEU A 59 -11.45 -24.09 8.64
N LYS A 60 -12.13 -23.44 7.69
CA LYS A 60 -12.67 -24.15 6.51
C LYS A 60 -11.57 -24.79 5.68
N GLN A 61 -10.45 -24.13 5.47
CA GLN A 61 -9.30 -24.70 4.75
C GLN A 61 -8.72 -25.89 5.47
N LEU A 62 -8.61 -25.84 6.81
CA LEU A 62 -8.09 -26.94 7.64
C LEU A 62 -9.01 -28.16 7.69
N VAL A 63 -10.35 -27.96 7.61
CA VAL A 63 -11.33 -29.05 7.73
C VAL A 63 -11.63 -29.72 6.39
N PHE A 64 -11.72 -28.96 5.30
CA PHE A 64 -12.13 -29.48 4.00
C PHE A 64 -10.98 -29.92 3.08
N GLY A 65 -9.74 -29.85 3.56
CA GLY A 65 -8.56 -30.36 2.91
C GLY A 65 -8.36 -29.86 1.46
N ASP A 66 -7.15 -29.83 1.03
CA ASP A 66 -6.54 -29.26 -0.17
C ASP A 66 -7.20 -29.54 -1.56
N ASN A 67 -8.32 -30.21 -1.66
CA ASN A 67 -8.91 -30.56 -2.97
C ASN A 67 -9.53 -29.37 -3.75
N LYS A 68 -9.74 -28.22 -3.10
CA LYS A 68 -10.12 -26.97 -3.79
C LYS A 68 -8.96 -25.98 -3.91
N VAL A 69 -7.95 -26.10 -3.06
CA VAL A 69 -6.78 -25.21 -3.07
C VAL A 69 -5.88 -25.48 -4.28
N LYS A 70 -5.79 -26.71 -4.76
CA LYS A 70 -5.03 -27.03 -5.99
C LYS A 70 -5.60 -26.37 -7.27
N LYS A 71 -6.88 -26.00 -7.29
CA LYS A 71 -7.47 -25.21 -8.39
C LYS A 71 -7.32 -23.69 -8.22
N ILE A 72 -7.07 -23.24 -6.99
CA ILE A 72 -6.84 -21.81 -6.68
C ILE A 72 -5.34 -21.50 -6.72
N SER A 73 -4.46 -22.45 -6.39
CA SER A 73 -2.99 -22.28 -6.48
C SER A 73 -2.50 -22.10 -7.92
N ASN A 74 -3.26 -22.58 -8.92
CA ASN A 74 -2.96 -22.29 -10.33
C ASN A 74 -3.52 -20.95 -10.85
N LYS A 75 -4.32 -20.22 -10.04
CA LYS A 75 -4.73 -18.83 -10.33
C LYS A 75 -3.97 -17.79 -9.50
N ASN A 76 -3.37 -18.19 -8.39
CA ASN A 76 -2.35 -17.42 -7.67
C ASN A 76 -0.94 -17.91 -8.06
N LYS A 77 -0.66 -18.03 -9.34
CA LYS A 77 0.66 -17.69 -9.81
C LYS A 77 0.80 -16.23 -9.34
N LEU A 78 1.53 -16.00 -8.27
CA LEU A 78 2.08 -14.68 -7.95
C LEU A 78 2.64 -14.23 -9.29
N LEU A 79 1.95 -13.29 -9.94
CA LEU A 79 2.47 -12.70 -11.17
C LEU A 79 3.87 -12.30 -10.78
N GLU A 80 4.86 -12.87 -11.47
CA GLU A 80 6.22 -12.44 -11.23
C GLU A 80 6.18 -10.91 -11.31
N PRO A 81 6.68 -10.22 -10.30
CA PRO A 81 6.54 -8.78 -10.25
C PRO A 81 7.14 -8.18 -11.52
N GLU A 82 6.51 -7.15 -12.05
CA GLU A 82 7.14 -6.37 -13.11
C GLU A 82 8.54 -5.93 -12.60
N PRO A 83 9.56 -5.86 -13.47
CA PRO A 83 10.94 -5.55 -13.06
C PRO A 83 11.08 -4.28 -12.21
N ASP A 84 10.13 -3.35 -12.35
CA ASP A 84 10.08 -2.07 -11.65
C ASP A 84 9.31 -2.11 -10.31
N MET A 85 9.01 -3.28 -9.76
CA MET A 85 8.38 -3.43 -8.44
C MET A 85 9.39 -3.84 -7.36
N ALA A 86 9.13 -3.43 -6.12
CA ALA A 86 9.84 -3.84 -4.93
C ALA A 86 8.93 -4.65 -4.01
N LEU A 87 9.48 -5.70 -3.39
CA LEU A 87 8.78 -6.45 -2.36
C LEU A 87 8.91 -5.72 -1.03
N VAL A 88 7.79 -5.34 -0.42
CA VAL A 88 7.73 -4.94 0.98
C VAL A 88 7.38 -6.19 1.80
N PRO A 89 8.27 -6.66 2.70
CA PRO A 89 8.03 -7.90 3.42
C PRO A 89 6.87 -7.79 4.40
N SER A 90 6.24 -8.93 4.70
CA SER A 90 5.24 -8.99 5.77
C SER A 90 5.87 -8.66 7.12
N GLY A 91 5.10 -8.03 8.00
CA GLY A 91 5.55 -7.74 9.36
C GLY A 91 4.93 -6.50 9.96
N PHE A 92 5.22 -6.27 11.22
CA PHE A 92 4.81 -5.06 11.93
C PHE A 92 5.68 -3.87 11.53
N PHE A 93 5.06 -2.69 11.50
CA PHE A 93 5.77 -1.42 11.41
C PHE A 93 5.11 -0.39 12.32
N LYS A 94 5.80 0.72 12.54
CA LYS A 94 5.30 1.86 13.28
C LYS A 94 4.65 2.84 12.33
N MET A 95 3.32 2.98 12.42
CA MET A 95 2.52 3.91 11.65
C MET A 95 2.23 5.17 12.45
N GLY A 96 2.24 6.31 11.78
CA GLY A 96 1.97 7.60 12.38
C GLY A 96 3.14 8.20 13.16
N SER A 97 2.88 9.30 13.81
CA SER A 97 3.83 10.04 14.62
C SER A 97 3.12 10.76 15.77
N SER A 98 3.71 10.75 16.95
CA SER A 98 3.25 11.56 18.09
C SER A 98 4.07 12.85 18.25
N LYS A 99 4.91 13.21 17.26
CA LYS A 99 5.85 14.33 17.32
C LYS A 99 5.65 15.38 16.23
N THR A 100 4.76 15.11 15.28
CA THR A 100 4.50 15.94 14.10
C THR A 100 3.09 16.52 14.14
N LEU A 101 2.22 16.20 13.22
CA LEU A 101 0.88 16.74 13.14
C LEU A 101 -0.11 15.91 13.96
N ASP A 102 -1.19 16.54 14.44
CA ASP A 102 -2.22 15.88 15.27
C ASP A 102 -2.94 14.75 14.53
N ASP A 103 -3.09 14.86 13.21
CA ASP A 103 -3.74 13.87 12.35
C ASP A 103 -2.86 12.63 12.07
N GLU A 104 -1.57 12.70 12.38
CA GLU A 104 -0.67 11.56 12.35
C GLU A 104 -0.64 10.79 13.68
N SER A 105 -1.25 11.31 14.73
CA SER A 105 -1.24 10.76 16.09
C SER A 105 -2.45 9.87 16.37
N PRO A 106 -2.32 8.81 17.21
CA PRO A 106 -1.08 8.38 17.89
C PRO A 106 -0.20 7.47 17.04
N GLU A 107 1.11 7.46 17.28
CA GLU A 107 2.00 6.41 16.77
C GLU A 107 1.51 5.04 17.27
N HIS A 108 1.31 4.08 16.37
CA HIS A 108 0.80 2.75 16.69
C HIS A 108 1.42 1.67 15.79
N ARG A 109 1.33 0.40 16.20
CA ARG A 109 1.86 -0.72 15.43
C ARG A 109 0.79 -1.30 14.53
N VAL A 110 1.13 -1.46 13.24
CA VAL A 110 0.28 -2.10 12.23
C VAL A 110 1.00 -3.31 11.66
N TYR A 111 0.30 -4.43 11.48
CA TYR A 111 0.79 -5.59 10.74
C TYR A 111 0.26 -5.55 9.32
N LEU A 112 1.14 -5.76 8.34
CA LEU A 112 0.78 -5.94 6.94
C LEU A 112 1.35 -7.24 6.41
N ASP A 113 0.58 -7.92 5.56
CA ASP A 113 1.11 -8.99 4.72
C ASP A 113 2.12 -8.42 3.71
N GLY A 114 2.98 -9.30 3.17
CA GLY A 114 3.92 -8.89 2.13
C GLY A 114 3.20 -8.49 0.84
N TYR A 115 3.64 -7.41 0.22
CA TYR A 115 3.07 -6.88 -1.01
C TYR A 115 4.15 -6.31 -1.93
N TRP A 116 3.80 -6.20 -3.21
CA TRP A 116 4.62 -5.54 -4.22
C TRP A 116 4.16 -4.11 -4.43
N ILE A 117 5.10 -3.17 -4.52
CA ILE A 117 4.85 -1.76 -4.82
C ILE A 117 5.75 -1.31 -5.98
N ASP A 118 5.24 -0.43 -6.82
CA ASP A 118 6.06 0.16 -7.88
C ASP A 118 7.18 1.01 -7.26
N LYS A 119 8.42 0.83 -7.75
CA LYS A 119 9.60 1.58 -7.29
C LYS A 119 9.54 3.06 -7.65
N TYR A 120 8.82 3.38 -8.71
CA TYR A 120 8.80 4.70 -9.32
C TYR A 120 7.37 5.19 -9.47
N GLU A 121 7.21 6.49 -9.45
CA GLU A 121 5.96 7.15 -9.80
C GLU A 121 5.54 6.79 -11.23
N VAL A 122 4.25 6.86 -11.52
CA VAL A 122 3.73 6.63 -12.87
C VAL A 122 4.16 7.79 -13.77
N SER A 123 4.86 7.48 -14.86
CA SER A 123 5.31 8.51 -15.79
C SER A 123 4.19 9.02 -16.70
N ALA A 124 4.33 10.25 -17.19
CA ALA A 124 3.41 10.87 -18.16
C ALA A 124 3.18 9.99 -19.40
N GLY A 125 4.24 9.36 -19.93
CA GLY A 125 4.13 8.45 -21.06
C GLY A 125 3.31 7.20 -20.76
N LYS A 126 3.49 6.59 -19.59
CA LYS A 126 2.70 5.43 -19.15
C LYS A 126 1.22 5.80 -18.99
N PHE A 127 0.93 6.96 -18.39
CA PHE A 127 -0.44 7.41 -18.16
C PHE A 127 -1.16 7.86 -19.43
N ALA A 128 -0.46 8.50 -20.37
CA ALA A 128 -1.02 8.86 -21.68
C ALA A 128 -1.48 7.61 -22.46
N LYS A 129 -0.72 6.53 -22.41
CA LYS A 129 -1.11 5.23 -23.02
C LYS A 129 -2.42 4.72 -22.42
N PHE A 130 -2.59 4.81 -21.11
CA PHE A 130 -3.82 4.43 -20.42
C PHE A 130 -5.01 5.28 -20.87
N LEU A 131 -4.89 6.62 -20.83
CA LEU A 131 -5.98 7.53 -21.24
C LEU A 131 -6.42 7.31 -22.69
N ASN A 132 -5.49 6.94 -23.57
CA ASN A 132 -5.78 6.65 -24.96
C ASN A 132 -6.32 5.22 -25.21
N ALA A 133 -6.31 4.35 -24.21
CA ALA A 133 -6.75 2.96 -24.30
C ALA A 133 -8.12 2.72 -23.66
N VAL A 134 -8.64 3.67 -22.90
CA VAL A 134 -9.90 3.52 -22.16
C VAL A 134 -10.92 4.56 -22.57
N ASP A 135 -12.21 4.21 -22.40
CA ASP A 135 -13.34 5.10 -22.59
C ASP A 135 -13.73 5.82 -21.30
N ASN A 136 -14.60 6.83 -21.40
CA ASN A 136 -15.20 7.57 -20.26
C ASN A 136 -14.18 8.23 -19.33
N ILE A 137 -13.17 8.86 -19.90
CA ILE A 137 -12.06 9.52 -19.19
C ILE A 137 -12.39 10.92 -18.67
N LYS A 138 -13.66 11.35 -18.71
CA LYS A 138 -14.06 12.67 -18.22
C LYS A 138 -13.69 12.85 -16.75
N GLY A 139 -12.91 13.89 -16.44
CA GLY A 139 -12.43 14.18 -15.09
C GLY A 139 -11.25 13.34 -14.63
N TYR A 140 -10.64 12.53 -15.50
CA TYR A 140 -9.45 11.75 -15.18
C TYR A 140 -8.20 12.62 -15.13
N TYR A 141 -8.07 13.54 -16.06
CA TYR A 141 -6.92 14.44 -16.19
C TYR A 141 -7.36 15.88 -16.36
N LEU A 142 -6.72 16.80 -15.66
CA LEU A 142 -6.92 18.25 -15.82
C LEU A 142 -5.82 18.80 -16.73
N ASP A 143 -6.16 19.00 -18.02
CA ASP A 143 -5.25 19.63 -18.97
C ASP A 143 -5.19 21.14 -18.70
N ASN A 144 -4.02 21.58 -18.25
CA ASN A 144 -3.69 22.98 -18.03
C ASN A 144 -2.20 23.22 -18.26
N LYS A 145 -1.76 24.47 -18.15
CA LYS A 145 -0.36 24.87 -18.40
C LYS A 145 0.68 24.21 -17.50
N PHE A 146 0.26 23.63 -16.37
CA PHE A 146 1.13 22.93 -15.41
C PHE A 146 1.13 21.41 -15.61
N GLY A 147 0.23 20.89 -16.43
CA GLY A 147 0.09 19.48 -16.71
C GLY A 147 1.28 18.91 -17.50
N THR A 148 1.60 17.65 -17.26
CA THR A 148 2.64 16.94 -18.01
C THR A 148 2.15 16.35 -19.33
N LEU A 149 0.83 16.33 -19.54
CA LEU A 149 0.19 15.94 -20.82
C LEU A 149 -0.47 17.12 -21.49
N PHE A 150 -0.75 16.97 -22.78
CA PHE A 150 -1.65 17.80 -23.56
C PHE A 150 -2.55 16.93 -24.43
N TYR A 151 -3.66 17.50 -24.91
CA TYR A 151 -4.65 16.82 -25.73
C TYR A 151 -4.80 17.53 -27.09
N ASP A 152 -4.66 16.76 -28.19
CA ASP A 152 -4.87 17.20 -29.57
C ASP A 152 -5.70 16.21 -30.39
N GLY A 153 -6.67 15.55 -29.75
CA GLY A 153 -7.41 14.40 -30.26
C GLY A 153 -6.96 13.10 -29.59
N ARG A 154 -5.77 13.09 -29.00
CA ARG A 154 -5.22 12.06 -28.15
C ARG A 154 -4.37 12.70 -27.05
N TYR A 155 -4.12 11.97 -25.95
CA TYR A 155 -3.21 12.42 -24.89
C TYR A 155 -1.77 12.14 -25.25
N HIS A 156 -0.93 13.13 -25.15
CA HIS A 156 0.51 13.05 -25.38
C HIS A 156 1.27 13.67 -24.21
N PRO A 157 2.42 13.11 -23.82
CA PRO A 157 3.35 13.83 -22.96
C PRO A 157 3.78 15.13 -23.62
N ARG A 158 3.90 16.21 -22.85
CA ARG A 158 4.54 17.42 -23.36
C ARG A 158 5.98 17.13 -23.75
N PRO A 159 6.57 17.85 -24.69
CA PRO A 159 7.92 17.62 -25.19
C PRO A 159 8.91 17.44 -24.02
N SER A 160 9.70 16.37 -24.07
CA SER A 160 10.71 16.00 -23.07
C SER A 160 10.17 15.56 -21.69
N LEU A 161 8.84 15.45 -21.49
CA LEU A 161 8.25 15.04 -20.21
C LEU A 161 7.75 13.60 -20.17
N GLU A 162 8.07 12.76 -21.14
CA GLU A 162 7.58 11.37 -21.20
C GLU A 162 7.92 10.56 -19.95
N ASN A 163 9.12 10.76 -19.40
CA ASN A 163 9.62 10.05 -18.22
C ASN A 163 9.48 10.83 -16.93
N TYR A 164 8.73 11.92 -16.91
CA TYR A 164 8.43 12.69 -15.72
C TYR A 164 7.17 12.17 -15.03
N PRO A 165 7.01 12.37 -13.71
CA PRO A 165 5.79 11.96 -13.01
C PRO A 165 4.55 12.55 -13.65
N ILE A 166 3.50 11.76 -13.77
CA ILE A 166 2.19 12.30 -14.14
C ILE A 166 1.66 13.18 -12.99
N ASN A 167 1.06 14.31 -13.33
CA ASN A 167 0.40 15.19 -12.38
C ASN A 167 -1.02 15.51 -12.85
N ASN A 168 -1.78 16.33 -12.10
CA ASN A 168 -3.13 16.75 -12.42
C ASN A 168 -4.15 15.61 -12.65
N VAL A 169 -3.93 14.47 -12.04
CA VAL A 169 -4.82 13.30 -12.11
C VAL A 169 -5.76 13.26 -10.92
N SER A 170 -7.01 12.85 -11.14
CA SER A 170 -7.94 12.59 -10.05
C SER A 170 -7.61 11.25 -9.36
N TRP A 171 -8.09 11.09 -8.12
CA TRP A 171 -7.98 9.79 -7.42
C TRP A 171 -8.61 8.66 -8.23
N LEU A 172 -9.79 8.92 -8.83
CA LEU A 172 -10.49 7.96 -9.68
C LEU A 172 -9.64 7.53 -10.89
N ALA A 173 -8.91 8.47 -11.47
CA ALA A 173 -8.02 8.18 -12.59
C ALA A 173 -6.82 7.33 -12.17
N ALA A 174 -6.24 7.61 -11.01
CA ALA A 174 -5.14 6.83 -10.45
C ALA A 174 -5.58 5.39 -10.13
N ASP A 175 -6.73 5.22 -9.49
CA ASP A 175 -7.32 3.90 -9.21
C ASP A 175 -7.64 3.13 -10.51
N SER A 176 -8.23 3.80 -11.50
CA SER A 176 -8.54 3.21 -12.80
C SER A 176 -7.29 2.79 -13.58
N TYR A 177 -6.23 3.60 -13.52
CA TYR A 177 -4.93 3.24 -14.08
C TYR A 177 -4.36 1.98 -13.45
N CYS A 178 -4.36 1.91 -12.10
CA CYS A 178 -3.89 0.73 -11.39
C CYS A 178 -4.69 -0.52 -11.79
N LYS A 179 -6.02 -0.43 -11.85
CA LYS A 179 -6.90 -1.52 -12.30
C LYS A 179 -6.62 -1.94 -13.74
N TRP A 180 -6.40 -0.98 -14.64
CA TRP A 180 -6.04 -1.26 -16.04
C TRP A 180 -4.70 -2.02 -16.15
N LYS A 181 -3.75 -1.74 -15.23
CA LYS A 181 -2.48 -2.46 -15.11
C LYS A 181 -2.60 -3.79 -14.34
N GLY A 182 -3.80 -4.21 -13.89
CA GLY A 182 -3.97 -5.39 -13.05
C GLY A 182 -3.46 -5.20 -11.61
N LYS A 183 -3.33 -3.95 -11.16
CA LYS A 183 -2.86 -3.51 -9.85
C LYS A 183 -3.97 -2.79 -9.08
N ARG A 184 -3.65 -2.28 -7.94
CA ARG A 184 -4.48 -1.36 -7.15
C ARG A 184 -3.64 -0.24 -6.56
N LEU A 185 -4.27 0.82 -6.09
CA LEU A 185 -3.59 1.79 -5.24
C LEU A 185 -3.18 1.12 -3.91
N PRO A 186 -2.05 1.52 -3.33
CA PRO A 186 -1.70 1.10 -1.98
C PRO A 186 -2.69 1.71 -0.98
N THR A 187 -2.87 1.05 0.16
CA THR A 187 -3.49 1.69 1.32
C THR A 187 -2.51 2.68 1.93
N GLU A 188 -3.00 3.56 2.80
CA GLU A 188 -2.16 4.49 3.56
C GLU A 188 -1.05 3.76 4.33
N ALA A 189 -1.42 2.69 5.06
CA ALA A 189 -0.49 1.89 5.83
C ALA A 189 0.58 1.20 4.95
N GLU A 190 0.20 0.68 3.78
CA GLU A 190 1.16 0.10 2.83
C GLU A 190 2.11 1.16 2.29
N TRP A 191 1.59 2.34 1.93
CA TRP A 191 2.41 3.43 1.43
C TRP A 191 3.40 3.91 2.48
N GLU A 192 2.93 4.12 3.72
CA GLU A 192 3.78 4.56 4.82
C GLU A 192 4.86 3.53 5.17
N LYS A 193 4.50 2.22 5.23
CA LYS A 193 5.48 1.16 5.47
C LYS A 193 6.54 1.11 4.37
N ALA A 194 6.15 1.24 3.11
CA ALA A 194 7.09 1.27 2.00
C ALA A 194 8.04 2.47 2.07
N ALA A 195 7.52 3.65 2.49
CA ALA A 195 8.31 4.86 2.58
C ALA A 195 9.25 4.90 3.80
N ARG A 196 8.81 4.41 4.97
CA ARG A 196 9.52 4.60 6.26
C ARG A 196 10.13 3.34 6.84
N GLY A 197 9.86 2.18 6.22
CA GLY A 197 10.34 0.89 6.71
C GLY A 197 9.72 0.48 8.05
N GLU A 198 10.22 -0.62 8.60
CA GLU A 198 9.69 -1.20 9.85
C GLU A 198 9.97 -0.34 11.09
N LEU A 199 11.05 0.42 11.07
CA LEU A 199 11.52 1.23 12.19
C LEU A 199 10.88 2.64 12.23
N GLY A 200 10.07 3.02 11.23
CA GLY A 200 9.44 4.32 11.15
C GLY A 200 10.45 5.45 10.97
N GLN A 201 11.34 5.33 9.98
CA GLN A 201 12.30 6.37 9.64
C GLN A 201 11.61 7.68 9.28
N VAL A 202 12.31 8.82 9.44
CA VAL A 202 11.75 10.13 9.12
C VAL A 202 11.55 10.30 7.62
N TYR A 203 12.50 9.81 6.82
CA TYR A 203 12.48 9.87 5.35
C TYR A 203 12.76 8.48 4.76
N PRO A 204 12.43 8.24 3.48
CA PRO A 204 12.73 6.98 2.81
C PRO A 204 14.21 6.56 2.89
N TRP A 205 15.12 7.50 2.81
CA TRP A 205 16.58 7.31 2.92
C TRP A 205 17.12 7.30 4.36
N GLY A 206 16.27 7.28 5.37
CA GLY A 206 16.65 7.28 6.80
C GLY A 206 16.36 8.60 7.50
N ASN A 207 17.24 8.98 8.45
CA ASN A 207 17.03 10.16 9.30
C ASN A 207 17.90 11.37 8.92
N LEU A 208 18.64 11.31 7.81
CA LEU A 208 19.44 12.42 7.33
C LEU A 208 18.57 13.52 6.73
N ALA A 209 18.95 14.77 6.93
CA ALA A 209 18.22 15.91 6.34
C ALA A 209 18.09 15.79 4.82
N PRO A 210 16.97 16.29 4.23
CA PRO A 210 16.80 16.33 2.79
C PRO A 210 17.91 17.10 2.09
N SER A 211 18.26 16.66 0.88
CA SER A 211 19.20 17.31 -0.04
C SER A 211 18.71 17.20 -1.47
N ASP A 212 19.24 18.00 -2.38
CA ASP A 212 18.87 17.97 -3.80
C ASP A 212 19.22 16.63 -4.49
N THR A 213 20.09 15.80 -3.89
CA THR A 213 20.41 14.46 -4.37
C THR A 213 19.41 13.39 -3.90
N ARG A 214 18.62 13.70 -2.86
CA ARG A 214 17.66 12.77 -2.24
C ARG A 214 16.21 13.09 -2.56
N ALA A 215 15.85 14.39 -2.61
CA ALA A 215 14.48 14.81 -2.88
C ALA A 215 14.41 16.15 -3.61
N ARG A 216 13.37 16.33 -4.41
CA ARG A 216 12.99 17.65 -4.94
C ARG A 216 11.97 18.27 -4.00
N TYR A 217 12.39 19.23 -3.19
CA TYR A 217 11.55 19.90 -2.19
C TYR A 217 11.85 21.39 -2.18
N PHE A 218 10.92 22.19 -1.67
CA PHE A 218 10.99 23.65 -1.59
C PHE A 218 11.38 24.36 -2.90
N LYS A 219 11.02 23.78 -4.06
CA LYS A 219 11.23 24.42 -5.36
C LYS A 219 10.03 25.31 -5.71
N THR A 220 10.27 26.57 -5.97
CA THR A 220 9.20 27.50 -6.37
C THR A 220 8.85 27.31 -7.84
N TRP A 221 7.57 27.21 -8.12
CA TRP A 221 7.05 27.19 -9.49
C TRP A 221 7.07 28.60 -10.07
N THR A 222 7.81 28.81 -11.16
CA THR A 222 7.72 30.02 -11.97
C THR A 222 7.13 29.68 -13.35
N GLU A 223 6.59 30.66 -14.05
CA GLU A 223 6.07 30.44 -15.40
C GLU A 223 7.14 29.91 -16.37
N GLU A 224 8.37 30.36 -16.20
CA GLU A 224 9.50 29.95 -17.05
C GLU A 224 10.04 28.56 -16.69
N GLU A 225 9.92 28.16 -15.42
CA GLU A 225 10.54 26.96 -14.86
C GLU A 225 9.53 25.89 -14.40
N LYS A 226 8.26 26.05 -14.78
CA LYS A 226 7.16 25.15 -14.30
C LYS A 226 7.41 23.65 -14.41
N HIS A 227 8.23 23.23 -15.37
CA HIS A 227 8.62 21.82 -15.51
C HIS A 227 10.00 21.51 -14.93
N LYS A 228 10.80 22.50 -14.57
CA LYS A 228 12.12 22.29 -13.95
C LYS A 228 12.03 21.90 -12.47
N VAL A 229 10.86 22.08 -11.85
CA VAL A 229 10.59 21.65 -10.47
C VAL A 229 10.49 20.13 -10.36
N MET A 230 10.01 19.47 -11.42
CA MET A 230 9.95 18.03 -11.52
C MET A 230 11.25 17.49 -12.13
N ILE A 231 11.51 16.23 -11.87
CA ILE A 231 12.63 15.46 -12.41
C ILE A 231 12.10 14.12 -12.93
N PRO A 232 12.81 13.46 -13.84
CA PRO A 232 12.44 12.13 -14.28
C PRO A 232 12.29 11.15 -13.10
N VAL A 233 11.34 10.23 -13.19
CA VAL A 233 10.96 9.29 -12.10
C VAL A 233 12.08 8.39 -11.59
N GLN A 234 13.22 8.35 -12.22
CA GLN A 234 14.38 7.53 -11.82
C GLN A 234 15.61 8.35 -11.43
N ALA A 235 15.47 9.67 -11.27
CA ALA A 235 16.61 10.56 -11.20
C ALA A 235 17.32 10.61 -9.83
N LEU A 236 16.61 10.33 -8.73
CA LEU A 236 17.15 10.46 -7.37
C LEU A 236 17.39 9.09 -6.72
N ILE A 237 18.49 8.45 -7.07
CA ILE A 237 18.86 7.13 -6.54
C ILE A 237 19.11 7.16 -5.02
N GLU A 238 19.70 8.24 -4.49
CA GLU A 238 19.95 8.39 -3.05
C GLU A 238 18.69 8.64 -2.20
N GLY A 239 17.56 8.95 -2.83
CA GLY A 239 16.28 9.20 -2.17
C GLY A 239 15.38 7.98 -2.04
N GLN A 240 15.84 6.81 -2.45
CA GLN A 240 15.05 5.56 -2.41
C GLN A 240 15.03 4.96 -1.00
N SER A 241 13.91 4.28 -0.68
CA SER A 241 13.76 3.48 0.56
C SER A 241 14.34 2.08 0.42
#